data_adfb975168c1c0142e39f6f62635d7d2
#
_entry.id   adfb975168c1c0142e39f6f62635d7d2
#
_cell.length_a   1.000
_cell.length_b   1.000
_cell.length_c   1.000
_cell.angle_alpha   90.00
_cell.angle_beta   90.00
_cell.angle_gamma   90.00
#
_symmetry.space_group_name_H-M   'P 1'
#
loop_
_entity.id
_entity.type
_entity.pdbx_description
1 polymer ?
#
loop_
_entity_poly.entity_id
_entity_poly.type
_entity_poly.pdbx_seq_one_letter_code
_entity_poly.pdbx_strand_id
1 'polypeptide(L)'
;MVNKNGRKGSQFETDVMKWLRKMGAIAERLTKAGAKDEGDMVVIISGETYILELKNRQTLTLPEFWREAQVEALNYAKARGLGEVPLSYVVVKRRNASIDQAWVIQDLAQWIKEKQ
;
A
#
# COMPACT_ATOMS: atom_id res chain seq x y z
N MET A 1 3.73 24.29 3.47
CA MET A 1 3.35 24.31 2.06
C MET A 1 3.69 22.96 1.42
N VAL A 2 2.70 22.33 0.85
CA VAL A 2 2.89 21.02 0.20
C VAL A 2 3.48 21.24 -1.19
N ASN A 3 4.58 20.57 -1.52
CA ASN A 3 5.18 20.68 -2.84
C ASN A 3 4.36 19.89 -3.88
N LYS A 4 4.68 20.07 -5.16
CA LYS A 4 3.93 19.45 -6.25
C LYS A 4 3.91 17.92 -6.15
N ASN A 5 5.04 17.31 -5.77
CA ASN A 5 5.13 15.85 -5.63
C ASN A 5 4.32 15.34 -4.44
N GLY A 6 4.30 16.09 -3.35
CA GLY A 6 3.49 15.74 -2.18
C GLY A 6 2.00 15.75 -2.49
N ARG A 7 1.53 16.72 -3.28
CA ARG A 7 0.12 16.76 -3.69
C ARG A 7 -0.26 15.57 -4.57
N LYS A 8 0.60 15.20 -5.51
CA LYS A 8 0.36 14.04 -6.39
C LYS A 8 0.27 12.75 -5.60
N GLY A 9 1.19 12.55 -4.65
CA GLY A 9 1.19 11.36 -3.80
C GLY A 9 -0.06 11.29 -2.94
N SER A 10 -0.43 12.40 -2.30
CA SER A 10 -1.61 12.48 -1.45
C SER A 10 -2.90 12.25 -2.23
N GLN A 11 -3.00 12.80 -3.45
CA GLN A 11 -4.16 12.60 -4.30
C GLN A 11 -4.30 11.14 -4.72
N PHE A 12 -3.19 10.49 -5.08
CA PHE A 12 -3.21 9.07 -5.44
C PHE A 12 -3.70 8.21 -4.28
N GLU A 13 -3.19 8.46 -3.07
CA GLU A 13 -3.64 7.75 -1.86
C GLU A 13 -5.14 7.92 -1.64
N THR A 14 -5.64 9.15 -1.77
CA THR A 14 -7.07 9.43 -1.63
C THR A 14 -7.89 8.68 -2.67
N ASP A 15 -7.43 8.69 -3.92
CA ASP A 15 -8.15 8.04 -5.02
C ASP A 15 -8.20 6.52 -4.83
N VAL A 16 -7.10 5.91 -4.41
CA VAL A 16 -7.05 4.47 -4.11
C VAL A 16 -8.01 4.13 -2.98
N MET A 17 -7.96 4.91 -1.90
CA MET A 17 -8.83 4.69 -0.74
C MET A 17 -10.31 4.73 -1.13
N LYS A 18 -10.70 5.76 -1.87
CA LYS A 18 -12.10 5.93 -2.29
C LYS A 18 -12.55 4.79 -3.20
N TRP A 19 -11.70 4.38 -4.14
CA TRP A 19 -12.04 3.30 -5.05
C TRP A 19 -12.19 1.97 -4.32
N LEU A 20 -11.27 1.66 -3.42
CA LEU A 20 -11.34 0.43 -2.62
C LEU A 20 -12.59 0.38 -1.75
N ARG A 21 -12.95 1.50 -1.13
CA ARG A 21 -14.19 1.60 -0.35
C ARG A 21 -15.42 1.39 -1.20
N LYS A 22 -15.43 1.95 -2.40
CA LYS A 22 -16.50 1.75 -3.37
C LYS A 22 -16.65 0.27 -3.73
N MET A 23 -15.56 -0.46 -3.78
CA MET A 23 -15.56 -1.89 -4.10
C MET A 23 -15.88 -2.77 -2.88
N GLY A 24 -16.14 -2.19 -1.73
CA GLY A 24 -16.56 -2.92 -0.54
C GLY A 24 -15.47 -3.23 0.47
N ALA A 25 -14.25 -2.78 0.23
CA ALA A 25 -13.16 -2.98 1.18
C ALA A 25 -13.22 -1.92 2.30
N ILE A 26 -12.64 -2.25 3.45
CA ILE A 26 -12.33 -1.27 4.47
C ILE A 26 -10.94 -0.76 4.14
N ALA A 27 -10.78 0.55 3.97
CA ALA A 27 -9.51 1.14 3.60
C ALA A 27 -9.30 2.41 4.40
N GLU A 28 -8.16 2.50 5.09
CA GLU A 28 -7.80 3.65 5.91
C GLU A 28 -6.36 4.06 5.65
N ARG A 29 -6.13 5.35 5.51
CA ARG A 29 -4.79 5.88 5.39
C ARG A 29 -4.09 5.78 6.73
N LEU A 30 -2.82 5.37 6.70
CA LEU A 30 -2.01 5.32 7.90
C LEU A 30 -1.24 6.62 8.04
N THR A 31 -1.38 7.26 9.20
CA THR A 31 -0.61 8.45 9.51
C THR A 31 0.73 8.00 10.08
N LYS A 32 1.80 8.59 9.57
CA LYS A 32 3.12 8.31 10.10
C LYS A 32 3.20 8.92 11.51
N ALA A 33 3.15 8.04 12.51
CA ALA A 33 3.27 8.43 13.91
C ALA A 33 4.55 7.84 14.47
N GLY A 34 5.46 8.70 14.93
CA GLY A 34 6.74 8.27 15.48
C GLY A 34 7.79 7.99 14.40
N ALA A 35 8.81 7.20 14.76
CA ALA A 35 10.01 7.05 13.96
C ALA A 35 9.90 5.95 12.89
N LYS A 36 8.91 5.07 12.96
CA LYS A 36 8.82 3.92 12.05
C LYS A 36 7.61 4.03 11.14
N ASP A 37 7.88 3.85 9.84
CA ASP A 37 6.86 3.85 8.81
C ASP A 37 6.13 2.50 8.80
N GLU A 38 4.80 2.55 8.83
CA GLU A 38 3.94 1.36 8.83
C GLU A 38 3.23 1.16 7.49
N GLY A 39 3.58 1.94 6.49
CA GLY A 39 2.96 1.91 5.18
C GLY A 39 1.98 3.08 4.97
N ASP A 40 1.43 3.16 3.78
CA ASP A 40 0.54 4.26 3.41
C ASP A 40 -0.92 3.98 3.76
N MET A 41 -1.33 2.73 3.68
CA MET A 41 -2.74 2.36 3.83
C MET A 41 -2.90 0.95 4.38
N VAL A 42 -3.87 0.77 5.27
CA VAL A 42 -4.33 -0.54 5.69
C VAL A 42 -5.65 -0.84 4.99
N VAL A 43 -5.78 -2.05 4.46
CA VAL A 43 -6.98 -2.50 3.75
C VAL A 43 -7.42 -3.83 4.33
N ILE A 44 -8.72 -3.94 4.60
CA ILE A 44 -9.31 -5.19 5.08
C ILE A 44 -10.32 -5.67 4.05
N ILE A 45 -10.09 -6.87 3.55
CA ILE A 45 -10.95 -7.52 2.55
C ILE A 45 -11.30 -8.91 3.06
N SER A 46 -12.58 -9.21 3.20
CA SER A 46 -13.05 -10.51 3.69
C SER A 46 -12.37 -10.95 4.98
N GLY A 47 -12.15 -9.99 5.88
CA GLY A 47 -11.53 -10.25 7.19
C GLY A 47 -10.00 -10.31 7.18
N GLU A 48 -9.36 -10.26 6.02
CA GLU A 48 -7.90 -10.27 5.91
C GLU A 48 -7.34 -8.87 5.83
N THR A 49 -6.27 -8.62 6.57
CA THR A 49 -5.60 -7.32 6.62
C THR A 49 -4.42 -7.29 5.67
N TYR A 50 -4.33 -6.22 4.89
CA TYR A 50 -3.24 -5.99 3.93
C TYR A 50 -2.66 -4.60 4.13
N ILE A 51 -1.36 -4.45 3.92
CA ILE A 51 -0.68 -3.16 3.97
C ILE A 51 -0.31 -2.77 2.54
N LEU A 52 -0.63 -1.54 2.16
CA LEU A 52 -0.30 -1.03 0.84
C LEU A 52 0.73 0.08 0.94
N GLU A 53 1.76 -0.02 0.11
CA GLU A 53 2.69 1.06 -0.17
C GLU A 53 2.33 1.65 -1.52
N LEU A 54 1.97 2.93 -1.54
CA LEU A 54 1.44 3.57 -2.74
C LEU A 54 2.51 4.46 -3.38
N LYS A 55 2.76 4.24 -4.66
CA LYS A 55 3.81 4.95 -5.40
C LYS A 55 3.24 5.62 -6.64
N ASN A 56 3.42 6.94 -6.70
CA ASN A 56 3.11 7.74 -7.88
C ASN A 56 4.43 8.37 -8.36
N ARG A 57 5.21 7.59 -9.09
CA ARG A 57 6.57 7.94 -9.50
C ARG A 57 6.78 7.73 -10.99
N GLN A 58 7.63 8.56 -11.61
CA GLN A 58 8.04 8.35 -12.99
C GLN A 58 9.05 7.22 -13.10
N THR A 59 9.97 7.15 -12.15
CA THR A 59 10.99 6.11 -12.11
C THR A 59 10.56 5.03 -11.13
N LEU A 60 10.52 3.79 -11.61
CA LEU A 60 10.07 2.66 -10.81
C LEU A 60 11.28 1.82 -10.38
N THR A 61 11.66 1.96 -9.12
CA THR A 61 12.70 1.15 -8.50
C THR A 61 12.02 0.05 -7.69
N LEU A 62 11.46 -0.93 -8.41
CA LEU A 62 10.60 -1.96 -7.83
C LEU A 62 11.26 -2.72 -6.67
N PRO A 63 12.53 -3.13 -6.75
CA PRO A 63 13.14 -3.84 -5.62
C PRO A 63 13.15 -3.02 -4.32
N GLU A 64 13.39 -1.71 -4.43
CA GLU A 64 13.36 -0.82 -3.26
C GLU A 64 11.94 -0.68 -2.72
N PHE A 65 10.97 -0.46 -3.61
CA PHE A 65 9.56 -0.33 -3.21
C PHE A 65 9.08 -1.60 -2.50
N TRP A 66 9.42 -2.76 -3.03
CA TRP A 66 9.06 -4.03 -2.43
C TRP A 66 9.67 -4.19 -1.04
N ARG A 67 10.95 -3.86 -0.89
CA ARG A 67 11.63 -3.93 0.40
C ARG A 67 10.99 -3.00 1.42
N GLU A 68 10.68 -1.76 1.03
CA GLU A 68 9.99 -0.80 1.89
C GLU A 68 8.66 -1.37 2.38
N ALA A 69 7.87 -1.93 1.46
CA ALA A 69 6.57 -2.50 1.80
C ALA A 69 6.69 -3.62 2.83
N GLN A 70 7.70 -4.49 2.69
CA GLN A 70 7.91 -5.59 3.63
C GLN A 70 8.31 -5.09 5.02
N VAL A 71 9.20 -4.11 5.08
CA VAL A 71 9.64 -3.51 6.34
C VAL A 71 8.46 -2.81 7.04
N GLU A 72 7.66 -2.09 6.29
CA GLU A 72 6.51 -1.36 6.82
C GLU A 72 5.45 -2.31 7.40
N ALA A 73 5.20 -3.43 6.74
CA ALA A 73 4.28 -4.44 7.26
C ALA A 73 4.78 -5.04 8.59
N LEU A 74 6.09 -5.26 8.70
CA LEU A 74 6.70 -5.70 9.96
C LEU A 74 6.51 -4.64 11.06
N ASN A 75 6.73 -3.38 10.73
CA ASN A 75 6.54 -2.29 11.70
C ASN A 75 5.09 -2.20 12.16
N TYR A 76 4.16 -2.36 11.22
CA TYR A 76 2.74 -2.36 11.53
C TYR A 76 2.40 -3.49 12.51
N ALA A 77 2.88 -4.70 12.24
CA ALA A 77 2.62 -5.86 13.09
C ALA A 77 3.22 -5.68 14.50
N LYS A 78 4.46 -5.19 14.58
CA LYS A 78 5.13 -4.98 15.86
C LYS A 78 4.42 -3.92 16.71
N ALA A 79 4.01 -2.82 16.09
CA ALA A 79 3.34 -1.74 16.81
C ALA A 79 2.01 -2.19 17.43
N ARG A 80 1.37 -3.20 16.86
CA ARG A 80 0.08 -3.70 17.32
C ARG A 80 0.14 -5.06 17.99
N GLY A 81 1.34 -5.61 18.19
CA GLY A 81 1.50 -6.90 18.84
C GLY A 81 0.85 -8.06 18.11
N LEU A 82 0.84 -8.01 16.77
CA LEU A 82 0.22 -9.05 15.96
C LEU A 82 1.10 -10.31 15.93
N GLY A 83 0.47 -11.47 15.94
CA GLY A 83 1.16 -12.76 15.82
C GLY A 83 1.62 -13.06 14.42
N GLU A 84 0.95 -12.47 13.41
CA GLU A 84 1.30 -12.64 12.01
C GLU A 84 1.51 -11.28 11.37
N VAL A 85 2.45 -11.22 10.43
CA VAL A 85 2.69 -10.00 9.65
C VAL A 85 1.70 -9.98 8.49
N PRO A 86 0.91 -8.90 8.33
CA PRO A 86 0.01 -8.79 7.19
C PRO A 86 0.78 -8.83 5.87
N LEU A 87 0.15 -9.37 4.84
CA LEU A 87 0.72 -9.29 3.50
C LEU A 87 0.75 -7.85 3.06
N SER A 88 1.80 -7.48 2.35
CA SER A 88 1.94 -6.14 1.82
C SER A 88 2.13 -6.16 0.31
N TYR A 89 1.73 -5.07 -0.32
CA TYR A 89 1.80 -4.89 -1.76
C TYR A 89 2.29 -3.50 -2.06
N VAL A 90 2.90 -3.34 -3.22
CA VAL A 90 3.20 -2.02 -3.77
C VAL A 90 2.14 -1.73 -4.83
N VAL A 91 1.47 -0.60 -4.71
CA VAL A 91 0.48 -0.15 -5.70
C VAL A 91 1.07 1.04 -6.45
N VAL A 92 1.21 0.88 -7.76
CA VAL A 92 1.88 1.87 -8.61
C VAL A 92 0.85 2.51 -9.54
N LYS A 93 0.79 3.83 -9.52
CA LYS A 93 -0.08 4.57 -10.42
C LYS A 93 0.41 4.44 -11.86
N ARG A 94 -0.51 4.14 -12.77
CA ARG A 94 -0.22 4.16 -14.21
C ARG A 94 -0.55 5.53 -14.78
N ARG A 95 0.31 6.01 -15.66
CA ARG A 95 0.09 7.28 -16.35
C ARG A 95 -1.10 7.19 -17.30
N ASN A 96 -1.89 8.26 -17.33
CA ASN A 96 -3.02 8.39 -18.24
C ASN A 96 -4.00 7.22 -18.16
N ALA A 97 -4.13 6.63 -16.97
CA ALA A 97 -5.01 5.51 -16.72
C ALA A 97 -5.90 5.81 -15.52
N SER A 98 -7.09 5.22 -15.51
CA SER A 98 -8.01 5.35 -14.37
C SER A 98 -7.45 4.60 -13.16
N ILE A 99 -7.97 4.92 -11.97
CA ILE A 99 -7.45 4.38 -10.72
C ILE A 99 -7.53 2.86 -10.64
N ASP A 100 -8.55 2.26 -11.23
CA ASP A 100 -8.72 0.81 -11.26
C ASP A 100 -7.67 0.08 -12.09
N GLN A 101 -6.89 0.82 -12.88
CA GLN A 101 -5.81 0.26 -13.70
C GLN A 101 -4.43 0.42 -13.05
N ALA A 102 -4.37 0.87 -11.82
CA ALA A 102 -3.11 0.89 -11.08
C ALA A 102 -2.56 -0.53 -10.96
N TRP A 103 -1.25 -0.66 -10.96
CA TRP A 103 -0.60 -1.97 -10.83
C TRP A 103 -0.42 -2.35 -9.38
N VAL A 104 -0.73 -3.61 -9.05
CA VAL A 104 -0.44 -4.20 -7.75
C VAL A 104 0.76 -5.13 -7.93
N ILE A 105 1.81 -4.90 -7.16
CA ILE A 105 3.07 -5.61 -7.28
C ILE A 105 3.34 -6.44 -6.04
N GLN A 106 3.73 -7.67 -6.25
CA GLN A 106 4.14 -8.60 -5.20
C GLN A 106 5.17 -9.57 -5.78
N ASP A 107 5.87 -10.29 -4.94
CA ASP A 107 6.80 -11.31 -5.45
C ASP A 107 6.05 -12.61 -5.78
N LEU A 108 6.71 -13.46 -6.52
CA LEU A 108 6.11 -14.71 -7.00
C LEU A 108 5.73 -15.64 -5.85
N ALA A 109 6.54 -15.67 -4.81
CA ALA A 109 6.27 -16.52 -3.64
C ALA A 109 4.97 -16.11 -2.94
N GLN A 110 4.74 -14.82 -2.76
CA GLN A 110 3.51 -14.31 -2.16
C GLN A 110 2.31 -14.61 -3.04
N TRP A 111 2.45 -14.38 -4.35
CA TRP A 111 1.38 -14.60 -5.30
C TRP A 111 0.89 -16.05 -5.29
N ILE A 112 1.80 -17.02 -5.34
CA ILE A 112 1.38 -18.44 -5.38
C ILE A 112 0.74 -18.88 -4.05
N LYS A 113 1.22 -18.38 -2.93
CA LYS A 113 0.62 -18.70 -1.63
C LYS A 113 -0.81 -18.19 -1.52
N GLU A 114 -1.09 -17.03 -2.07
CA GLU A 114 -2.44 -16.47 -2.05
C GLU A 114 -3.43 -17.28 -2.89
N LYS A 115 -2.94 -18.01 -3.90
CA LYS A 115 -3.77 -18.80 -4.80
C LYS A 115 -4.03 -20.23 -4.30
N GLN A 116 -3.35 -20.62 -3.25
CA GLN A 116 -3.49 -22.00 -2.69
C GLN A 116 -4.62 -22.12 -1.66
#